data_3eb35215ab8f2023efef00d855720417
#
_entry.id   3eb35215ab8f2023efef00d855720417
#
_cell.length_a   1.000
_cell.length_b   1.000
_cell.length_c   1.000
_cell.angle_alpha   90.00
_cell.angle_beta   90.00
_cell.angle_gamma   90.00
#
_symmetry.space_group_name_H-M   'P 1'
#
loop_
_entity.id
_entity.type
_entity.pdbx_description
1 polymer ?
#
loop_
_entity_poly.entity_id
_entity_poly.type
_entity_poly.pdbx_seq_one_letter_code
_entity_poly.pdbx_strand_id
1 'polypeptide(L)'
;MNANAHQLLTELYAEWRRLTDLENVAIGNDEWPQVSRQQELKLALRDQIVQTTEQWHHEWTSTETEPTSVQFEREFRPIVADLIQRESRNHELLCQRRHRVQSELSSLRQSSSRLRGIQRAYTGEANSRWESYS
;
A
#
# COMPACT_ATOMS: atom_id res chain seq x y z
N MET A 1 17.27 12.91 -28.52
CA MET A 1 17.13 11.56 -27.96
C MET A 1 17.15 11.54 -26.44
N ASN A 2 18.04 12.28 -25.80
CA ASN A 2 18.02 12.43 -24.33
C ASN A 2 16.71 13.01 -23.80
N ALA A 3 16.07 13.90 -24.61
CA ALA A 3 14.79 14.50 -24.29
C ALA A 3 13.66 13.48 -24.13
N ASN A 4 13.70 12.37 -24.88
CA ASN A 4 12.66 11.35 -24.81
C ASN A 4 12.71 10.54 -23.50
N ALA A 5 13.91 10.15 -23.06
CA ALA A 5 14.07 9.43 -21.80
C ALA A 5 13.71 10.32 -20.60
N HIS A 6 14.13 11.57 -20.62
CA HIS A 6 13.79 12.57 -19.60
C HIS A 6 12.27 12.79 -19.53
N GLN A 7 11.63 13.01 -20.66
CA GLN A 7 10.19 13.22 -20.75
C GLN A 7 9.42 11.98 -20.30
N LEU A 8 9.85 10.80 -20.74
CA LEU A 8 9.23 9.55 -20.33
C LEU A 8 9.34 9.34 -18.84
N LEU A 9 10.50 9.61 -18.25
CA LEU A 9 10.72 9.49 -16.81
C LEU A 9 9.83 10.48 -16.04
N THR A 10 9.68 11.69 -16.52
CA THR A 10 8.75 12.67 -15.93
C THR A 10 7.32 12.17 -15.95
N GLU A 11 6.88 11.58 -17.05
CA GLU A 11 5.55 11.02 -17.20
C GLU A 11 5.34 9.81 -16.28
N LEU A 12 6.35 8.96 -16.14
CA LEU A 12 6.28 7.79 -15.26
C LEU A 12 6.17 8.20 -13.80
N TYR A 13 6.90 9.21 -13.37
CA TYR A 13 6.77 9.74 -12.00
C TYR A 13 5.42 10.41 -11.77
N ALA A 14 4.88 11.11 -12.76
CA ALA A 14 3.54 11.70 -12.69
C ALA A 14 2.47 10.60 -12.54
N GLU A 15 2.62 9.51 -13.26
CA GLU A 15 1.72 8.35 -13.17
C GLU A 15 1.83 7.68 -11.80
N TRP A 16 3.04 7.56 -11.25
CA TRP A 16 3.24 7.04 -9.89
C TRP A 16 2.49 7.89 -8.86
N ARG A 17 2.59 9.20 -8.98
CA ARG A 17 1.88 10.13 -8.12
C ARG A 17 0.36 9.92 -8.21
N ARG A 18 -0.15 9.81 -9.43
CA ARG A 18 -1.58 9.58 -9.67
C ARG A 18 -2.05 8.29 -9.00
N LEU A 19 -1.32 7.19 -9.19
CA LEU A 19 -1.64 5.90 -8.59
C LEU A 19 -1.59 5.94 -7.06
N THR A 20 -0.61 6.64 -6.50
CA THR A 20 -0.45 6.79 -5.06
C THR A 20 -1.60 7.61 -4.45
N ASP A 21 -2.05 8.66 -5.14
CA ASP A 21 -3.20 9.45 -4.70
C ASP A 21 -4.50 8.65 -4.78
N LEU A 22 -4.68 7.84 -5.82
CA LEU A 22 -5.83 6.93 -5.93
C LEU A 22 -5.81 5.86 -4.84
N GLU A 23 -4.63 5.33 -4.55
CA GLU A 23 -4.45 4.38 -3.45
C GLU A 23 -4.85 5.00 -2.11
N ASN A 24 -4.44 6.24 -1.85
CA ASN A 24 -4.80 6.96 -0.63
C ASN A 24 -6.33 7.05 -0.46
N VAL A 25 -7.03 7.43 -1.52
CA VAL A 25 -8.50 7.51 -1.51
C VAL A 25 -9.12 6.13 -1.27
N ALA A 26 -8.62 5.11 -1.94
CA ALA A 26 -9.11 3.74 -1.82
C ALA A 26 -8.91 3.19 -0.40
N ILE A 27 -7.77 3.47 0.23
CA ILE A 27 -7.51 3.08 1.62
C ILE A 27 -8.51 3.77 2.55
N GLY A 28 -8.74 5.07 2.34
CA GLY A 28 -9.69 5.84 3.16
C GLY A 28 -11.12 5.34 3.06
N ASN A 29 -11.49 4.77 1.92
CA ASN A 29 -12.82 4.23 1.64
C ASN A 29 -12.93 2.72 1.86
N ASP A 30 -11.89 2.07 2.35
CA ASP A 30 -11.82 0.62 2.56
C ASP A 30 -12.06 -0.18 1.26
N GLU A 31 -11.67 0.37 0.13
CA GLU A 31 -11.78 -0.27 -1.19
C GLU A 31 -10.53 -1.13 -1.47
N TRP A 32 -10.40 -2.24 -0.76
CA TRP A 32 -9.20 -3.09 -0.78
C TRP A 32 -8.84 -3.68 -2.15
N PRO A 33 -9.79 -4.11 -3.00
CA PRO A 33 -9.46 -4.52 -4.36
C PRO A 33 -8.80 -3.41 -5.17
N GLN A 34 -9.22 -2.16 -5.00
CA GLN A 34 -8.60 -1.01 -5.67
C GLN A 34 -7.20 -0.73 -5.12
N VAL A 35 -7.01 -0.84 -3.81
CA VAL A 35 -5.68 -0.70 -3.19
C VAL A 35 -4.71 -1.72 -3.80
N SER A 36 -5.10 -2.99 -3.87
CA SER A 36 -4.29 -4.05 -4.47
C SER A 36 -3.96 -3.77 -5.93
N ARG A 37 -4.94 -3.31 -6.69
CA ARG A 37 -4.76 -2.95 -8.10
C ARG A 37 -3.74 -1.83 -8.28
N GLN A 38 -3.84 -0.77 -7.46
CA GLN A 38 -2.90 0.35 -7.53
C GLN A 38 -1.48 -0.11 -7.18
N GLN A 39 -1.33 -0.98 -6.20
CA GLN A 39 -0.03 -1.53 -5.82
C GLN A 39 0.59 -2.38 -6.94
N GLU A 40 -0.20 -3.21 -7.60
CA GLU A 40 0.26 -4.00 -8.76
C GLU A 40 0.71 -3.11 -9.92
N LEU A 41 -0.07 -2.08 -10.24
CA LEU A 41 0.27 -1.12 -11.28
C LEU A 41 1.57 -0.36 -10.94
N LYS A 42 1.77 -0.01 -9.68
CA LYS A 42 3.00 0.64 -9.21
C LYS A 42 4.22 -0.28 -9.34
N LEU A 43 4.07 -1.58 -9.10
CA LEU A 43 5.17 -2.52 -9.29
C LEU A 43 5.62 -2.58 -10.76
N ALA A 44 4.68 -2.65 -11.69
CA ALA A 44 4.98 -2.61 -13.12
C ALA A 44 5.63 -1.28 -13.52
N LEU A 45 5.13 -0.18 -12.95
CA LEU A 45 5.65 1.16 -13.20
C LEU A 45 7.07 1.32 -12.67
N ARG A 46 7.37 0.73 -11.51
CA ARG A 46 8.73 0.73 -10.94
C ARG A 46 9.74 0.14 -11.91
N ASP A 47 9.41 -0.98 -12.52
CA ASP A 47 10.29 -1.65 -13.48
C ASP A 47 10.55 -0.75 -14.69
N GLN A 48 9.52 -0.07 -15.19
CA GLN A 48 9.66 0.89 -16.27
C GLN A 48 10.53 2.10 -15.89
N ILE A 49 10.38 2.60 -14.66
CA ILE A 49 11.20 3.71 -14.15
C ILE A 49 12.66 3.29 -14.07
N VAL A 50 12.95 2.11 -13.54
CA VAL A 50 14.32 1.59 -13.45
C VAL A 50 14.95 1.47 -14.84
N GLN A 51 14.25 0.86 -15.78
CA GLN A 51 14.74 0.71 -17.15
C GLN A 51 14.98 2.05 -17.83
N THR A 52 14.06 2.99 -17.68
CA THR A 52 14.17 4.32 -18.27
C THR A 52 15.33 5.12 -17.65
N THR A 53 15.53 4.99 -16.34
CA THR A 53 16.64 5.62 -15.64
C THR A 53 17.98 5.09 -16.15
N GLU A 54 18.11 3.78 -16.30
CA GLU A 54 19.31 3.13 -16.83
C GLU A 54 19.59 3.58 -18.27
N GLN A 55 18.55 3.63 -19.09
CA GLN A 55 18.65 4.10 -20.47
C GLN A 55 19.10 5.56 -20.52
N TRP A 56 18.57 6.42 -19.67
CA TRP A 56 18.96 7.81 -19.58
C TRP A 56 20.42 7.95 -19.16
N HIS A 57 20.87 7.21 -18.14
CA HIS A 57 22.27 7.19 -17.73
C HIS A 57 23.18 6.73 -18.87
N HIS A 58 22.80 5.70 -19.60
CA HIS A 58 23.59 5.18 -20.72
C HIS A 58 23.72 6.22 -21.85
N GLU A 59 22.66 6.90 -22.19
CA GLU A 59 22.66 7.94 -23.23
C GLU A 59 23.50 9.13 -22.82
N TRP A 60 23.43 9.54 -21.56
CA TRP A 60 24.15 10.72 -21.04
C TRP A 60 25.65 10.48 -20.90
N THR A 61 26.09 9.31 -20.49
CA THR A 61 27.52 9.00 -20.31
C THR A 61 28.31 9.04 -21.61
N SER A 62 27.63 8.97 -22.75
CA SER A 62 28.30 8.98 -24.05
C SER A 62 28.48 10.40 -24.65
N THR A 63 27.81 11.44 -24.13
CA THR A 63 27.76 12.75 -24.78
C THR A 63 28.05 13.97 -23.89
N GLU A 64 28.10 13.84 -22.56
CA GLU A 64 28.09 14.98 -21.66
C GLU A 64 29.28 15.08 -20.73
N THR A 65 29.61 16.32 -20.35
CA THR A 65 30.67 16.65 -19.43
C THR A 65 30.24 16.65 -17.96
N GLU A 66 28.95 16.82 -17.67
CA GLU A 66 28.40 16.73 -16.31
C GLU A 66 28.04 15.30 -15.94
N PRO A 67 28.31 14.86 -14.68
CA PRO A 67 27.83 13.56 -14.22
C PRO A 67 26.30 13.47 -14.29
N THR A 68 25.79 12.40 -14.86
CA THR A 68 24.35 12.12 -15.00
C THR A 68 23.65 12.08 -13.64
N SER A 69 24.37 11.60 -12.62
CA SER A 69 23.84 11.50 -11.25
C SER A 69 23.52 12.88 -10.65
N VAL A 70 24.33 13.89 -10.94
CA VAL A 70 24.12 15.28 -10.45
C VAL A 70 22.87 15.87 -11.10
N GLN A 71 22.73 15.69 -12.40
CA GLN A 71 21.58 16.21 -13.14
C GLN A 71 20.29 15.48 -12.77
N PHE A 72 20.34 14.17 -12.60
CA PHE A 72 19.21 13.38 -12.11
C PHE A 72 18.74 13.89 -10.74
N GLU A 73 19.68 14.07 -9.80
CA GLU A 73 19.36 14.57 -8.47
C GLU A 73 18.73 15.96 -8.51
N ARG A 74 19.26 16.85 -9.34
CA ARG A 74 18.76 18.22 -9.44
C ARG A 74 17.31 18.25 -9.92
N GLU A 75 16.97 17.45 -10.92
CA GLU A 75 15.67 17.50 -11.58
C GLU A 75 14.63 16.62 -10.90
N PHE A 76 15.01 15.42 -10.47
CA PHE A 76 14.06 14.43 -9.96
C PHE A 76 14.05 14.30 -8.44
N ARG A 77 15.05 14.75 -7.74
CA ARG A 77 15.11 14.69 -6.28
C ARG A 77 13.87 15.27 -5.59
N PRO A 78 13.38 16.46 -5.95
CA PRO A 78 12.16 17.01 -5.34
C PRO A 78 10.93 16.16 -5.65
N ILE A 79 10.84 15.61 -6.85
CA ILE A 79 9.73 14.75 -7.28
C ILE A 79 9.74 13.46 -6.47
N VAL A 80 10.89 12.80 -6.37
CA VAL A 80 11.06 11.56 -5.61
C VAL A 80 10.78 11.79 -4.13
N ALA A 81 11.25 12.90 -3.57
CA ALA A 81 10.99 13.26 -2.17
C ALA A 81 9.49 13.41 -1.90
N ASP A 82 8.76 14.06 -2.80
CA ASP A 82 7.30 14.18 -2.69
C ASP A 82 6.61 12.81 -2.76
N LEU A 83 7.05 11.95 -3.68
CA LEU A 83 6.51 10.60 -3.82
C LEU A 83 6.75 9.76 -2.57
N ILE A 84 7.96 9.81 -2.01
CA ILE A 84 8.29 9.11 -0.76
C ILE A 84 7.37 9.58 0.37
N GLN A 85 7.12 10.87 0.47
CA GLN A 85 6.24 11.42 1.49
C GLN A 85 4.80 10.92 1.32
N ARG A 86 4.30 10.85 0.09
CA ARG A 86 2.96 10.32 -0.21
C ARG A 86 2.86 8.83 0.10
N GLU A 87 3.89 8.07 -0.24
CA GLU A 87 3.96 6.64 0.08
C GLU A 87 3.98 6.41 1.60
N SER A 88 4.71 7.25 2.34
CA SER A 88 4.76 7.18 3.81
C SER A 88 3.39 7.45 4.42
N ARG A 89 2.65 8.41 3.90
CA ARG A 89 1.28 8.70 4.34
C ARG A 89 0.35 7.52 4.09
N ASN A 90 0.44 6.91 2.92
CA ASN A 90 -0.37 5.75 2.58
C ASN A 90 -0.04 4.56 3.47
N HIS A 91 1.24 4.34 3.71
CA HIS A 91 1.70 3.28 4.61
C HIS A 91 1.18 3.48 6.03
N GLU A 92 1.28 4.69 6.55
CA GLU A 92 0.74 5.02 7.87
C GLU A 92 -0.77 4.79 7.95
N LEU A 93 -1.50 5.22 6.93
CA LEU A 93 -2.95 5.02 6.85
C LEU A 93 -3.30 3.53 6.80
N LEU A 94 -2.55 2.74 6.02
CA LEU A 94 -2.70 1.28 5.97
C LEU A 94 -2.47 0.64 7.35
N CYS A 95 -1.43 1.06 8.05
CA CYS A 95 -1.12 0.55 9.38
C CYS A 95 -2.23 0.87 10.38
N GLN A 96 -2.78 2.08 10.33
CA GLN A 96 -3.91 2.49 11.16
C GLN A 96 -5.15 1.64 10.86
N ARG A 97 -5.46 1.41 9.59
CA ARG A 97 -6.60 0.58 9.19
C ARG A 97 -6.41 -0.87 9.59
N ARG A 98 -5.21 -1.41 9.43
CA ARG A 98 -4.88 -2.77 9.86
C ARG A 98 -5.04 -2.93 11.36
N HIS A 99 -4.54 -1.97 12.13
CA HIS A 99 -4.65 -1.98 13.59
C HIS A 99 -6.12 -1.94 14.02
N ARG A 100 -6.92 -1.11 13.38
CA ARG A 100 -8.37 -1.01 13.63
C ARG A 100 -9.07 -2.34 13.36
N VAL A 101 -8.79 -2.98 12.23
CA VAL A 101 -9.37 -4.28 11.87
C VAL A 101 -8.96 -5.36 12.88
N GLN A 102 -7.70 -5.39 13.28
CA GLN A 102 -7.22 -6.33 14.30
C GLN A 102 -7.91 -6.12 15.64
N SER A 103 -8.10 -4.87 16.03
CA SER A 103 -8.81 -4.51 17.25
C SER A 103 -10.27 -4.95 17.21
N GLU A 104 -10.96 -4.72 16.09
CA GLU A 104 -12.35 -5.16 15.88
C GLU A 104 -12.46 -6.69 15.90
N LEU A 105 -11.52 -7.40 15.25
CA LEU A 105 -11.47 -8.86 15.26
C LEU A 105 -11.26 -9.40 16.68
N SER A 106 -10.37 -8.77 17.44
CA SER A 106 -10.12 -9.16 18.84
C SER A 106 -11.39 -9.00 19.68
N SER A 107 -12.10 -7.88 19.53
CA SER A 107 -13.38 -7.63 20.17
C SER A 107 -14.42 -8.68 19.80
N LEU A 108 -14.52 -9.02 18.50
CA LEU A 108 -15.46 -10.04 18.02
C LEU A 108 -15.13 -11.44 18.60
N ARG A 109 -13.85 -11.78 18.66
CA ARG A 109 -13.41 -13.05 19.27
C ARG A 109 -13.77 -13.13 20.74
N GLN A 110 -13.58 -12.05 21.48
CA GLN A 110 -13.96 -11.97 22.88
C GLN A 110 -15.48 -12.10 23.05
N SER A 111 -16.26 -11.40 22.25
CA SER A 111 -17.72 -11.49 22.26
C SER A 111 -18.19 -12.89 21.89
N SER A 112 -17.61 -13.51 20.88
CA SER A 112 -17.89 -14.88 20.46
C SER A 112 -17.58 -15.88 21.57
N SER A 113 -16.44 -15.71 22.25
CA SER A 113 -16.03 -16.55 23.38
C SER A 113 -17.01 -16.43 24.54
N ARG A 114 -17.46 -15.23 24.86
CA ARG A 114 -18.48 -14.99 25.90
C ARG A 114 -19.81 -15.64 25.55
N LEU A 115 -20.26 -15.51 24.30
CA LEU A 115 -21.49 -16.14 23.82
C LEU A 115 -21.42 -17.65 23.90
N ARG A 116 -20.29 -18.25 23.55
CA ARG A 116 -20.05 -19.69 23.69
C ARG A 116 -20.09 -20.13 25.15
N GLY A 117 -19.50 -19.33 26.04
CA GLY A 117 -19.54 -19.59 27.47
C GLY A 117 -20.96 -19.59 28.01
N ILE A 118 -21.77 -18.60 27.62
CA ILE A 118 -23.19 -18.53 27.98
C ILE A 118 -23.96 -19.72 27.42
N GLN A 119 -23.74 -20.08 26.17
CA GLN A 119 -24.38 -21.22 25.52
C GLN A 119 -24.06 -22.53 26.24
N ARG A 120 -22.80 -22.75 26.62
CA ARG A 120 -22.38 -23.92 27.39
C ARG A 120 -23.06 -24.01 28.75
N ALA A 121 -23.14 -22.85 29.42
CA ALA A 121 -23.81 -22.78 30.72
C ALA A 121 -25.28 -23.17 30.59
N TYR A 122 -25.99 -22.64 29.60
CA TYR A 122 -27.38 -22.99 29.32
C TYR A 122 -27.54 -24.45 28.93
N THR A 123 -26.69 -24.99 28.07
CA THR A 123 -26.74 -26.39 27.65
C THR A 123 -26.43 -27.32 28.81
N GLY A 124 -25.45 -26.95 29.67
CA GLY A 124 -25.14 -27.69 30.87
C GLY A 124 -26.33 -27.76 31.85
N GLU A 125 -26.99 -26.63 32.10
CA GLU A 125 -28.19 -26.59 32.92
C GLU A 125 -29.33 -27.41 32.33
N ALA A 126 -29.57 -27.32 31.03
CA ALA A 126 -30.60 -28.07 30.35
C ALA A 126 -30.34 -29.56 30.45
N ASN A 127 -29.10 -30.00 30.21
CA ASN A 127 -28.71 -31.40 30.36
C ASN A 127 -28.86 -31.87 31.78
N SER A 128 -28.47 -31.10 32.76
CA SER A 128 -28.62 -31.40 34.17
C SER A 128 -30.09 -31.57 34.55
N ARG A 129 -30.97 -30.73 34.06
CA ARG A 129 -32.43 -30.85 34.27
C ARG A 129 -32.98 -32.11 33.65
N TRP A 130 -32.56 -32.45 32.43
CA TRP A 130 -32.97 -33.70 31.77
C TRP A 130 -32.55 -34.93 32.53
N GLU A 131 -31.33 -34.96 33.02
CA GLU A 131 -30.80 -36.06 33.82
C GLU A 131 -31.57 -36.23 35.13
N SER A 132 -32.02 -35.14 35.75
CA SER A 132 -32.78 -35.18 36.99
C SER A 132 -34.21 -35.70 36.79
N TYR A 133 -34.74 -35.65 35.57
CA TYR A 133 -36.06 -36.18 35.23
C TYR A 133 -36.05 -37.65 34.73
N SER A 134 -34.89 -38.18 34.50
CA SER A 134 -34.74 -39.57 34.05
C SER A 134 -34.35 -40.48 35.20
#